data_b9c35cca852154916c6957ac28f467bc
#
_entry.id   b9c35cca852154916c6957ac28f467bc
#
_cell.length_a   1.000
_cell.length_b   1.000
_cell.length_c   1.000
_cell.angle_alpha   90.00
_cell.angle_beta   90.00
_cell.angle_gamma   90.00
#
_symmetry.space_group_name_H-M   'P 1'
#
loop_
_entity.id
_entity.type
_entity.pdbx_description
1 polymer ?
#
loop_
_entity_poly.entity_id
_entity_poly.type
_entity_poly.pdbx_seq_one_letter_code
_entity_poly.pdbx_strand_id
1 'polypeptide(L)'
;GTYEQPNSAYLADFIREVNIINGVATPQGDGYDIAWAESQPPLHAQTTRGFSDGQSCHLAIRPEKISISTEEPETRNKVRGTVHDIAYLGNLSTYHVRVPGERIIKAQTANTRRLSRRALTWEDDVWLSWTDTAAVMLEE
;
A
#
# COMPACT_ATOMS: atom_id res chain seq x y z
N GLY A 1 13.59 -15.14 23.99
CA GLY A 1 13.49 -14.79 24.00
C GLY A 1 13.54 -14.48 23.83
N THR A 2 13.71 -14.56 23.89
CA THR A 2 13.66 -13.93 23.87
C THR A 2 13.75 -13.26 23.10
N TYR A 3 13.55 -13.30 22.50
CA TYR A 3 13.33 -12.55 21.86
C TYR A 3 12.71 -12.30 21.43
N GLU A 4 13.00 -12.16 21.32
CA GLU A 4 12.22 -11.60 21.17
C GLU A 4 11.23 -11.33 20.24
N GLN A 5 10.05 -11.64 20.44
CA GLN A 5 8.88 -11.33 19.67
C GLN A 5 8.41 -9.97 20.09
N PRO A 6 8.01 -9.07 19.18
CA PRO A 6 7.36 -7.83 19.58
C PRO A 6 6.12 -8.20 20.39
N ASN A 7 5.81 -7.44 21.41
CA ASN A 7 4.63 -7.77 22.18
C ASN A 7 3.39 -7.51 21.32
N SER A 8 2.29 -8.15 21.69
CA SER A 8 1.09 -8.11 20.83
C SER A 8 0.49 -6.72 20.72
N ALA A 9 0.67 -5.87 21.72
CA ALA A 9 0.15 -4.49 21.62
C ALA A 9 0.89 -3.70 20.57
N TYR A 10 2.21 -3.83 20.51
CA TYR A 10 3.00 -3.14 19.50
C TYR A 10 2.63 -3.64 18.09
N LEU A 11 2.50 -4.94 17.94
CA LEU A 11 2.16 -5.52 16.65
C LEU A 11 0.78 -5.08 16.20
N ALA A 12 -0.18 -5.04 17.10
CA ALA A 12 -1.52 -4.60 16.78
C ALA A 12 -1.53 -3.14 16.33
N ASP A 13 -0.76 -2.29 17.02
CA ASP A 13 -0.66 -0.89 16.63
C ASP A 13 -0.03 -0.74 15.26
N PHE A 14 1.02 -1.51 14.99
CA PHE A 14 1.69 -1.47 13.69
C PHE A 14 0.71 -1.86 12.58
N ILE A 15 -0.04 -2.94 12.78
CA ILE A 15 -0.98 -3.41 11.76
C ILE A 15 -2.07 -2.39 11.49
N ARG A 16 -2.52 -1.68 12.53
CA ARG A 16 -3.53 -0.65 12.34
C ARG A 16 -3.00 0.57 11.59
N GLU A 17 -1.70 0.80 11.65
CA GLU A 17 -1.09 1.98 11.06
C GLU A 17 -0.56 1.76 9.66
N VAL A 18 -0.68 0.55 9.13
CA VAL A 18 -0.17 0.26 7.80
C VAL A 18 -1.26 -0.40 6.98
N ASN A 19 -1.06 -0.37 5.67
CA ASN A 19 -1.89 -1.14 4.76
C ASN A 19 -1.27 -2.51 4.62
N ILE A 20 -2.12 -3.54 4.63
CA ILE A 20 -1.66 -4.92 4.47
C ILE A 20 -2.29 -5.48 3.20
N ILE A 21 -1.46 -5.93 2.28
CA ILE A 21 -1.90 -6.58 1.05
C ILE A 21 -1.35 -7.98 1.05
N ASN A 22 -2.25 -8.96 0.97
CA ASN A 22 -1.84 -10.37 0.93
C ASN A 22 -1.52 -10.78 -0.50
N GLY A 23 -0.50 -11.59 -0.66
CA GLY A 23 -0.16 -12.05 -1.99
C GLY A 23 0.79 -13.22 -1.96
N VAL A 24 1.25 -13.61 -3.15
CA VAL A 24 2.14 -14.74 -3.34
C VAL A 24 3.39 -14.24 -4.01
N ALA A 25 4.55 -14.57 -3.45
CA ALA A 25 5.83 -14.04 -3.87
C ALA A 25 6.47 -14.91 -4.94
N THR A 26 7.09 -14.27 -5.92
CA THR A 26 7.90 -14.91 -6.96
C THR A 26 9.19 -14.12 -7.08
N PRO A 27 10.35 -14.76 -7.02
CA PRO A 27 11.61 -14.03 -7.13
C PRO A 27 11.70 -13.27 -8.44
N GLN A 28 12.12 -12.02 -8.36
CA GLN A 28 12.26 -11.18 -9.54
C GLN A 28 13.28 -10.08 -9.27
N GLY A 29 14.44 -10.17 -9.93
CA GLY A 29 15.46 -9.16 -9.77
C GLY A 29 16.00 -9.09 -8.35
N ASP A 30 15.97 -7.91 -7.77
CA ASP A 30 16.48 -7.68 -6.41
C ASP A 30 15.41 -7.83 -5.35
N GLY A 31 14.32 -8.46 -5.68
CA GLY A 31 13.24 -8.67 -4.74
C GLY A 31 12.26 -9.69 -5.26
N TYR A 32 10.98 -9.38 -5.11
CA TYR A 32 9.92 -10.33 -5.46
C TYR A 32 8.77 -9.59 -6.13
N ASP A 33 8.17 -10.26 -7.10
CA ASP A 33 6.87 -9.85 -7.60
C ASP A 33 5.82 -10.52 -6.73
N ILE A 34 4.78 -9.78 -6.40
CA ILE A 34 3.73 -10.28 -5.52
C ILE A 34 2.42 -10.26 -6.29
N ALA A 35 1.88 -11.46 -6.53
CA ALA A 35 0.56 -11.63 -7.13
C ALA A 35 -0.47 -11.44 -6.03
N TRP A 36 -1.32 -10.40 -6.17
CA TRP A 36 -2.21 -10.00 -5.08
C TRP A 36 -3.68 -10.03 -5.46
N ALA A 37 -4.00 -9.95 -6.74
CA ALA A 37 -5.40 -9.98 -7.17
C ALA A 37 -5.46 -10.50 -8.59
N GLU A 38 -6.54 -11.20 -8.90
CA GLU A 38 -6.75 -11.77 -10.22
C GLU A 38 -6.86 -10.65 -11.24
N SER A 39 -6.22 -10.84 -12.39
CA SER A 39 -6.26 -9.87 -13.49
C SER A 39 -5.58 -8.56 -13.19
N GLN A 40 -4.81 -8.49 -12.12
CA GLN A 40 -4.05 -7.29 -11.79
C GLN A 40 -2.56 -7.54 -12.00
N PRO A 41 -1.81 -6.55 -12.48
CA PRO A 41 -0.37 -6.72 -12.57
C PRO A 41 0.22 -6.96 -11.18
N PRO A 42 1.32 -7.70 -11.09
CA PRO A 42 1.92 -7.94 -9.79
C PRO A 42 2.51 -6.66 -9.23
N LEU A 43 2.62 -6.61 -7.91
CA LEU A 43 3.35 -5.57 -7.23
C LEU A 43 4.78 -6.05 -7.02
N HIS A 44 5.69 -5.13 -6.78
CA HIS A 44 7.09 -5.49 -6.59
C HIS A 44 7.60 -4.92 -5.29
N ALA A 45 8.35 -5.72 -4.54
CA ALA A 45 8.99 -5.27 -3.32
C ALA A 45 10.46 -5.66 -3.38
N GLN A 46 11.31 -4.69 -3.07
CA GLN A 46 12.75 -4.89 -3.02
C GLN A 46 13.12 -5.28 -1.60
N THR A 47 13.78 -6.42 -1.43
CA THR A 47 14.14 -6.89 -0.10
C THR A 47 15.31 -7.86 -0.21
N THR A 48 16.09 -7.93 0.88
CA THR A 48 17.15 -8.92 0.99
C THR A 48 16.69 -10.14 1.78
N ARG A 49 15.47 -10.12 2.31
CA ARG A 49 14.94 -11.30 3.02
C ARG A 49 14.62 -12.38 2.02
N GLY A 50 14.74 -13.63 2.45
CA GLY A 50 14.49 -14.76 1.58
C GLY A 50 13.06 -15.25 1.70
N PHE A 51 12.37 -15.35 0.58
CA PHE A 51 11.06 -15.96 0.47
C PHE A 51 11.13 -17.04 -0.59
N SER A 52 10.39 -18.10 -0.39
CA SER A 52 10.34 -19.19 -1.37
C SER A 52 9.44 -18.78 -2.52
N ASP A 53 9.74 -19.29 -3.71
CA ASP A 53 8.88 -19.09 -4.86
C ASP A 53 7.51 -19.69 -4.54
N GLY A 54 6.46 -18.89 -4.68
CA GLY A 54 5.10 -19.33 -4.38
C GLY A 54 4.71 -19.19 -2.93
N GLN A 55 5.56 -18.56 -2.12
CA GLN A 55 5.27 -18.40 -0.70
C GLN A 55 4.25 -17.29 -0.48
N SER A 56 3.28 -17.54 0.39
CA SER A 56 2.32 -16.53 0.79
C SER A 56 3.00 -15.48 1.66
N CYS A 57 2.68 -14.22 1.44
CA CYS A 57 3.30 -13.14 2.17
C CYS A 57 2.33 -11.98 2.31
N HIS A 58 2.71 -11.03 3.15
CA HIS A 58 1.98 -9.78 3.30
C HIS A 58 2.90 -8.64 2.90
N LEU A 59 2.33 -7.64 2.22
CA LEU A 59 3.01 -6.38 1.99
C LEU A 59 2.44 -5.37 2.97
N ALA A 60 3.32 -4.74 3.75
CA ALA A 60 2.91 -3.69 4.68
C ALA A 60 3.42 -2.36 4.15
N ILE A 61 2.51 -1.40 3.95
CA ILE A 61 2.85 -0.10 3.39
C ILE A 61 2.21 0.98 4.23
N ARG A 62 3.02 1.92 4.70
CA ARG A 62 2.49 3.03 5.49
C ARG A 62 1.69 3.96 4.60
N PRO A 63 0.57 4.47 5.09
CA PRO A 63 -0.28 5.35 4.26
C PRO A 63 0.44 6.58 3.71
N GLU A 64 1.37 7.14 4.46
CA GLU A 64 2.08 8.34 4.00
C GLU A 64 3.09 8.02 2.90
N LYS A 65 3.38 6.74 2.66
CA LYS A 65 4.27 6.34 1.58
C LYS A 65 3.53 6.11 0.27
N ILE A 66 2.21 6.18 0.29
CA ILE A 66 1.41 5.94 -0.89
C ILE A 66 1.02 7.28 -1.51
N SER A 67 1.31 7.42 -2.80
CA SER A 67 0.90 8.59 -3.56
C SER A 67 -0.46 8.33 -4.19
N ILE A 68 -1.27 9.37 -4.29
CA ILE A 68 -2.58 9.26 -4.90
C ILE A 68 -2.70 10.31 -6.01
N SER A 69 -3.21 9.90 -7.17
CA SER A 69 -3.33 10.78 -8.31
C SER A 69 -4.51 10.37 -9.16
N THR A 70 -4.98 11.30 -10.00
CA THR A 70 -6.04 10.99 -10.95
C THR A 70 -5.49 10.44 -12.26
N GLU A 71 -4.18 10.64 -12.52
CA GLU A 71 -3.54 10.15 -13.72
C GLU A 71 -2.69 8.95 -13.40
N GLU A 72 -2.56 8.07 -14.37
CA GLU A 72 -1.80 6.85 -14.17
C GLU A 72 -0.32 7.17 -14.00
N PRO A 73 0.28 6.76 -12.89
CA PRO A 73 1.71 7.02 -12.67
C PRO A 73 2.57 6.05 -13.47
N GLU A 74 3.84 6.42 -13.61
CA GLU A 74 4.77 5.59 -14.36
C GLU A 74 5.63 4.72 -13.47
N THR A 75 5.10 4.32 -12.34
CA THR A 75 5.80 3.40 -11.45
C THR A 75 5.27 2.00 -11.68
N ARG A 76 6.07 1.00 -11.32
CA ARG A 76 5.55 -0.37 -11.46
C ARG A 76 4.63 -0.75 -10.31
N ASN A 77 4.73 -0.07 -9.17
CA ASN A 77 3.81 -0.32 -8.07
C ASN A 77 2.67 0.68 -8.15
N LYS A 78 1.58 0.25 -8.74
CA LYS A 78 0.41 1.10 -8.87
C LYS A 78 -0.85 0.26 -8.86
N VAL A 79 -1.91 0.82 -8.31
CA VAL A 79 -3.18 0.15 -8.16
C VAL A 79 -4.26 1.16 -8.43
N ARG A 80 -5.23 0.80 -9.26
CA ARG A 80 -6.36 1.69 -9.53
C ARG A 80 -7.48 1.40 -8.55
N GLY A 81 -8.14 2.45 -8.08
CA GLY A 81 -9.26 2.28 -7.17
C GLY A 81 -10.19 3.45 -7.20
N THR A 82 -11.13 3.44 -6.28
CA THR A 82 -12.18 4.45 -6.18
C THR A 82 -12.20 4.99 -4.76
N VAL A 83 -12.24 6.31 -4.62
CA VAL A 83 -12.25 6.93 -3.30
C VAL A 83 -13.54 6.55 -2.59
N HIS A 84 -13.40 5.84 -1.48
CA HIS A 84 -14.53 5.36 -0.69
C HIS A 84 -14.84 6.32 0.44
N ASP A 85 -13.82 6.89 1.07
CA ASP A 85 -14.01 7.79 2.18
C ASP A 85 -12.80 8.71 2.30
N ILE A 86 -12.99 9.86 2.93
CA ILE A 86 -11.94 10.84 3.12
C ILE A 86 -12.02 11.34 4.54
N ALA A 87 -10.91 11.27 5.27
CA ALA A 87 -10.83 11.81 6.62
C ALA A 87 -9.88 13.01 6.59
N TYR A 88 -10.37 14.16 7.01
CA TYR A 88 -9.59 15.38 7.07
C TYR A 88 -9.13 15.57 8.51
N LEU A 89 -7.82 15.51 8.71
CA LEU A 89 -7.24 15.56 10.05
C LEU A 89 -6.23 16.70 10.10
N GLY A 90 -6.74 17.89 10.42
CA GLY A 90 -5.86 19.05 10.48
C GLY A 90 -5.26 19.33 9.12
N ASN A 91 -3.93 19.24 9.02
CA ASN A 91 -3.25 19.51 7.77
C ASN A 91 -2.99 18.25 6.95
N LEU A 92 -3.61 17.13 7.32
CA LEU A 92 -3.47 15.87 6.61
C LEU A 92 -4.83 15.38 6.14
N SER A 93 -4.84 14.70 5.01
CA SER A 93 -6.02 14.00 4.54
C SER A 93 -5.68 12.53 4.35
N THR A 94 -6.57 11.66 4.82
CA THR A 94 -6.43 10.23 4.61
C THR A 94 -7.54 9.78 3.68
N TYR A 95 -7.15 9.24 2.53
CA TYR A 95 -8.08 8.75 1.52
C TYR A 95 -8.21 7.24 1.68
N HIS A 96 -9.43 6.77 1.86
CA HIS A 96 -9.72 5.35 1.92
C HIS A 96 -10.17 4.95 0.52
N VAL A 97 -9.36 4.14 -0.15
CA VAL A 97 -9.56 3.84 -1.57
C VAL A 97 -9.91 2.36 -1.71
N ARG A 98 -11.05 2.09 -2.35
CA ARG A 98 -11.47 0.71 -2.61
C ARG A 98 -10.77 0.22 -3.86
N VAL A 99 -10.04 -0.90 -3.73
CA VAL A 99 -9.29 -1.48 -4.81
C VAL A 99 -9.79 -2.90 -5.06
N PRO A 100 -9.39 -3.54 -6.18
CA PRO A 100 -9.85 -4.91 -6.46
C PRO A 100 -9.62 -5.86 -5.31
N GLY A 101 -10.51 -6.84 -5.16
CA GLY A 101 -10.47 -7.78 -4.05
C GLY A 101 -11.21 -7.27 -2.83
N GLU A 102 -11.99 -6.20 -2.99
CA GLU A 102 -12.78 -5.63 -1.91
C GLU A 102 -11.92 -5.19 -0.74
N ARG A 103 -10.75 -4.65 -1.04
CA ARG A 103 -9.84 -4.14 -0.02
C ARG A 103 -9.92 -2.63 0.00
N ILE A 104 -9.63 -2.08 1.16
CA ILE A 104 -9.49 -0.63 1.31
C ILE A 104 -8.03 -0.34 1.60
N ILE A 105 -7.43 0.53 0.82
CA ILE A 105 -6.06 0.98 1.03
C ILE A 105 -6.11 2.44 1.41
N LYS A 106 -5.39 2.80 2.45
CA LYS A 106 -5.35 4.18 2.95
C LYS A 106 -4.12 4.88 2.40
N ALA A 107 -4.32 6.07 1.85
CA ALA A 107 -3.24 6.94 1.39
C ALA A 107 -3.36 8.26 2.14
N GLN A 108 -2.26 8.71 2.74
CA GLN A 108 -2.27 9.91 3.54
C GLN A 108 -1.40 10.97 2.90
N THR A 109 -1.94 12.16 2.71
CA THR A 109 -1.18 13.23 2.11
C THR A 109 -1.37 14.52 2.88
N ALA A 110 -0.38 15.41 2.78
CA ALA A 110 -0.48 16.73 3.39
C ALA A 110 -1.44 17.58 2.59
N ASN A 111 -2.24 18.36 3.31
CA ASN A 111 -3.16 19.30 2.67
C ASN A 111 -2.40 20.54 2.28
N THR A 112 -1.75 20.52 1.12
CA THR A 112 -1.03 21.67 0.63
C THR A 112 -1.98 22.57 -0.15
N ARG A 113 -1.69 23.86 -0.15
CA ARG A 113 -2.47 24.78 -0.93
C ARG A 113 -2.12 24.64 -2.38
N ARG A 114 -2.94 23.99 -3.12
CA ARG A 114 -2.76 23.80 -4.54
C ARG A 114 -3.97 24.31 -5.26
N LEU A 115 -3.94 25.54 -5.60
CA LEU A 115 -5.11 26.20 -6.16
C LEU A 115 -5.46 25.70 -7.53
N SER A 116 -4.48 25.23 -8.29
CA SER A 116 -4.73 24.75 -9.64
C SER A 116 -5.19 23.32 -9.70
N ARG A 117 -5.23 22.62 -8.57
CA ARG A 117 -5.54 21.21 -8.56
C ARG A 117 -6.93 20.98 -7.99
N ARG A 118 -7.73 20.22 -8.71
CA ARG A 118 -9.05 19.86 -8.21
C ARG A 118 -8.91 18.94 -7.01
N ALA A 119 -9.68 19.19 -5.99
CA ALA A 119 -9.68 18.33 -4.82
C ALA A 119 -10.34 16.99 -5.17
N LEU A 120 -9.80 15.92 -4.61
CA LEU A 120 -10.41 14.61 -4.75
C LEU A 120 -11.66 14.54 -3.91
N THR A 121 -12.64 13.78 -4.40
CA THR A 121 -13.89 13.63 -3.68
C THR A 121 -14.33 12.17 -3.75
N TRP A 122 -15.40 11.86 -3.03
CA TRP A 122 -15.95 10.50 -2.98
C TRP A 122 -16.26 10.00 -4.37
N GLU A 123 -16.00 8.74 -4.60
CA GLU A 123 -16.25 8.02 -5.85
C GLU A 123 -15.39 8.46 -7.03
N ASP A 124 -14.38 9.28 -6.80
CA ASP A 124 -13.40 9.58 -7.84
C ASP A 124 -12.54 8.35 -8.10
N ASP A 125 -12.24 8.12 -9.37
CA ASP A 125 -11.28 7.09 -9.75
C ASP A 125 -9.88 7.65 -9.58
N VAL A 126 -9.02 6.89 -8.93
CA VAL A 126 -7.67 7.33 -8.62
C VAL A 126 -6.68 6.20 -8.82
N TRP A 127 -5.42 6.57 -8.88
CA TRP A 127 -4.31 5.64 -8.87
C TRP A 127 -3.54 5.80 -7.57
N LEU A 128 -3.21 4.69 -6.96
CA LEU A 128 -2.30 4.65 -5.82
C LEU A 128 -0.98 4.09 -6.30
N SER A 129 0.12 4.64 -5.80
CA SER A 129 1.44 4.19 -6.23
C SER A 129 2.45 4.37 -5.12
N TRP A 130 3.54 3.61 -5.21
CA TRP A 130 4.61 3.71 -4.22
C TRP A 130 5.89 3.17 -4.84
N THR A 131 7.01 3.49 -4.19
CA THR A 131 8.32 3.06 -4.67
C THR A 131 8.57 1.60 -4.27
N ASP A 132 9.58 1.01 -4.90
CA ASP A 132 9.91 -0.40 -4.66
C ASP A 132 10.34 -0.67 -3.22
N THR A 133 10.79 0.34 -2.51
CA THR A 133 11.29 0.19 -1.15
C THR A 133 10.27 0.63 -0.10
N ALA A 134 9.10 1.12 -0.50
CA ALA A 134 8.12 1.61 0.45
C ALA A 134 7.41 0.47 1.18
N ALA A 135 7.26 -0.67 0.55
CA ALA A 135 6.56 -1.81 1.13
C ALA A 135 7.53 -2.74 1.84
N VAL A 136 7.09 -3.28 2.95
CA VAL A 136 7.88 -4.28 3.70
C VAL A 136 7.18 -5.62 3.52
N MET A 137 7.96 -6.63 3.15
CA MET A 137 7.42 -7.99 3.01
C MET A 137 7.47 -8.69 4.35
N LEU A 138 6.36 -9.27 4.74
CA LEU A 138 6.23 -9.99 6.00
C LEU A 138 5.76 -11.41 5.70
N GLU A 139 6.25 -12.35 6.49
CA GLU A 139 5.79 -13.73 6.40
C GLU A 139 4.39 -13.83 6.97
N GLU A 140 3.63 -14.69 6.35
CA GLU A 140 2.27 -14.90 6.80
C GLU A 140 2.21 -15.62 8.14
#